data_ebf139189e8a6e98a85e20fad0de12cb
#
_entry.id   ebf139189e8a6e98a85e20fad0de12cb
#
_cell.length_a   1.000
_cell.length_b   1.000
_cell.length_c   1.000
_cell.angle_alpha   90.00
_cell.angle_beta   90.00
_cell.angle_gamma   90.00
#
_symmetry.space_group_name_H-M   'P 1'
#
loop_
_entity.id
_entity.type
_entity.pdbx_description
1 polymer ?
#
loop_
_entity_poly.entity_id
_entity_poly.type
_entity_poly.pdbx_seq_one_letter_code
_entity_poly.pdbx_strand_id
1 'polypeptide(L)'
;LAQSGFDPLSRTCRFMLTEEAHHMFVGETGVGRVLQRTCEAMKAAGIEDPNEIEKVRALGVIDLPTIQKKMNLHYSLSLDLFGSEVSTNAANFYNAGLKGRFQETKIDDDHRLTNDVYPVAKLVDGKITMVNEPALTALNMRLRDDYTQDCARGVDRWNKIVEKAGVNFRLELPHTAFHRDIGEFKDINATPKGVLLGDAEWARVRDDYLPSKADGDFIESLMKPVSEPGQFAGWIAAPKVGIDNKPGDFEYVKIAA
;
A
#
# COMPACT_ATOMS: atom_id res chain seq x y z
N LEU A 1 6.83 -16.23 5.74
CA LEU A 1 6.14 -17.38 6.36
C LEU A 1 6.27 -18.65 5.51
N ALA A 2 6.14 -18.58 4.18
CA ALA A 2 6.31 -19.74 3.28
C ALA A 2 7.72 -20.37 3.35
N GLN A 3 8.70 -19.66 3.89
CA GLN A 3 10.08 -20.12 4.13
C GLN A 3 10.30 -20.63 5.57
N SER A 4 9.25 -20.74 6.37
CA SER A 4 9.35 -21.25 7.74
C SER A 4 9.88 -22.66 7.76
N GLY A 5 10.78 -22.99 8.72
CA GLY A 5 11.19 -24.35 9.02
C GLY A 5 10.09 -25.20 9.65
N PHE A 6 8.98 -24.60 10.09
CA PHE A 6 7.78 -25.30 10.56
C PHE A 6 6.90 -25.69 9.38
N ASP A 7 6.99 -26.94 8.93
CA ASP A 7 6.36 -27.41 7.69
C ASP A 7 4.85 -27.14 7.59
N PRO A 8 4.02 -27.34 8.62
CA PRO A 8 2.59 -27.03 8.52
C PRO A 8 2.32 -25.57 8.15
N LEU A 9 3.05 -24.60 8.74
CA LEU A 9 2.93 -23.18 8.43
C LEU A 9 3.43 -22.89 7.02
N SER A 10 4.61 -23.40 6.65
CA SER A 10 5.19 -23.23 5.32
C SER A 10 4.25 -23.73 4.23
N ARG A 11 3.70 -24.93 4.41
CA ARG A 11 2.78 -25.56 3.46
C ARG A 11 1.48 -24.76 3.32
N THR A 12 0.87 -24.35 4.43
CA THR A 12 -0.34 -23.51 4.41
C THR A 12 -0.09 -22.21 3.67
N CYS A 13 1.01 -21.50 3.97
CA CYS A 13 1.35 -20.26 3.30
C CYS A 13 1.59 -20.44 1.79
N ARG A 14 2.12 -21.58 1.35
CA ARG A 14 2.28 -21.87 -0.08
C ARG A 14 0.94 -21.99 -0.80
N PHE A 15 -0.05 -22.61 -0.18
CA PHE A 15 -1.41 -22.65 -0.74
C PHE A 15 -2.03 -21.26 -0.81
N MET A 16 -1.83 -20.44 0.22
CA MET A 16 -2.36 -19.07 0.27
C MET A 16 -1.76 -18.14 -0.81
N LEU A 17 -0.55 -18.43 -1.33
CA LEU A 17 0.07 -17.59 -2.35
C LEU A 17 -0.80 -17.43 -3.63
N THR A 18 -1.59 -18.42 -3.98
CA THR A 18 -2.51 -18.34 -5.12
C THR A 18 -3.66 -17.39 -4.83
N GLU A 19 -4.24 -17.50 -3.62
CA GLU A 19 -5.30 -16.59 -3.16
C GLU A 19 -4.79 -15.15 -3.06
N GLU A 20 -3.60 -14.95 -2.52
CA GLU A 20 -2.98 -13.63 -2.39
C GLU A 20 -2.74 -12.97 -3.75
N ALA A 21 -2.39 -13.74 -4.79
CA ALA A 21 -2.28 -13.21 -6.14
C ALA A 21 -3.62 -12.64 -6.64
N HIS A 22 -4.74 -13.31 -6.32
CA HIS A 22 -6.08 -12.83 -6.62
C HIS A 22 -6.43 -11.57 -5.81
N HIS A 23 -6.16 -11.57 -4.51
CA HIS A 23 -6.40 -10.42 -3.63
C HIS A 23 -5.62 -9.18 -4.09
N MET A 24 -4.37 -9.34 -4.48
CA MET A 24 -3.55 -8.26 -5.04
C MET A 24 -4.16 -7.70 -6.32
N PHE A 25 -4.61 -8.57 -7.24
CA PHE A 25 -5.28 -8.13 -8.46
C PHE A 25 -6.57 -7.37 -8.17
N VAL A 26 -7.42 -7.87 -7.28
CA VAL A 26 -8.69 -7.22 -6.89
C VAL A 26 -8.42 -5.89 -6.22
N GLY A 27 -7.45 -5.83 -5.30
CA GLY A 27 -7.06 -4.60 -4.61
C GLY A 27 -6.53 -3.54 -5.56
N GLU A 28 -5.59 -3.91 -6.44
CA GLU A 28 -5.01 -2.97 -7.41
C GLU A 28 -6.05 -2.44 -8.39
N THR A 29 -6.85 -3.33 -8.97
CA THR A 29 -7.90 -2.93 -9.91
C THR A 29 -9.01 -2.15 -9.23
N GLY A 30 -9.36 -2.48 -7.98
CA GLY A 30 -10.33 -1.75 -7.17
C GLY A 30 -9.93 -0.28 -6.98
N VAL A 31 -8.72 -0.03 -6.49
CA VAL A 31 -8.20 1.34 -6.32
C VAL A 31 -8.15 2.08 -7.67
N GLY A 32 -7.67 1.40 -8.73
CA GLY A 32 -7.65 1.98 -10.09
C GLY A 32 -9.02 2.44 -10.57
N ARG A 33 -10.07 1.67 -10.25
CA ARG A 33 -11.47 2.01 -10.60
C ARG A 33 -12.04 3.15 -9.75
N VAL A 34 -11.62 3.28 -8.49
CA VAL A 34 -11.97 4.45 -7.66
C VAL A 34 -11.34 5.70 -8.26
N LEU A 35 -10.05 5.68 -8.58
CA LEU A 35 -9.36 6.80 -9.25
C LEU A 35 -10.01 7.17 -10.59
N GLN A 36 -10.32 6.17 -11.41
CA GLN A 36 -11.02 6.37 -12.68
C GLN A 36 -12.34 7.10 -12.48
N ARG A 37 -13.16 6.64 -11.53
CA ARG A 37 -14.47 7.24 -11.26
C ARG A 37 -14.36 8.68 -10.78
N THR A 38 -13.41 8.97 -9.90
CA THR A 38 -13.16 10.34 -9.42
C THR A 38 -12.75 11.25 -10.56
N CYS A 39 -11.79 10.84 -11.38
CA CYS A 39 -11.34 11.64 -12.53
C CYS A 39 -12.45 11.84 -13.56
N GLU A 40 -13.27 10.83 -13.84
CA GLU A 40 -14.43 10.95 -14.75
C GLU A 40 -15.45 11.94 -14.22
N ALA A 41 -15.75 11.92 -12.91
CA ALA A 41 -16.69 12.84 -12.27
C ALA A 41 -16.18 14.29 -12.30
N MET A 42 -14.90 14.50 -11.96
CA MET A 42 -14.26 15.82 -12.03
C MET A 42 -14.35 16.41 -13.45
N LYS A 43 -13.99 15.60 -14.46
CA LYS A 43 -14.03 16.01 -15.86
C LYS A 43 -15.44 16.38 -16.31
N ALA A 44 -16.44 15.55 -15.95
CA ALA A 44 -17.84 15.81 -16.30
C ALA A 44 -18.39 17.09 -15.65
N ALA A 45 -17.89 17.44 -14.45
CA ALA A 45 -18.26 18.64 -13.71
C ALA A 45 -17.41 19.88 -14.04
N GLY A 46 -16.37 19.73 -14.88
CA GLY A 46 -15.46 20.84 -15.22
C GLY A 46 -14.57 21.27 -14.03
N ILE A 47 -14.28 20.39 -13.08
CA ILE A 47 -13.38 20.65 -11.95
C ILE A 47 -11.96 20.31 -12.39
N GLU A 48 -11.12 21.33 -12.50
CA GLU A 48 -9.72 21.19 -12.94
C GLU A 48 -8.74 20.99 -11.77
N ASP A 49 -9.00 21.64 -10.63
CA ASP A 49 -8.15 21.51 -9.44
C ASP A 49 -8.62 20.35 -8.54
N PRO A 50 -7.83 19.27 -8.41
CA PRO A 50 -8.16 18.15 -7.54
C PRO A 50 -8.16 18.50 -6.05
N ASN A 51 -7.61 19.64 -5.66
CA ASN A 51 -7.60 20.12 -4.28
C ASN A 51 -8.89 20.88 -3.89
N GLU A 52 -9.81 21.08 -4.80
CA GLU A 52 -11.16 21.55 -4.47
C GLU A 52 -12.00 20.44 -3.84
N ILE A 53 -11.52 19.91 -2.69
CA ILE A 53 -12.00 18.70 -2.02
C ILE A 53 -13.52 18.70 -1.88
N GLU A 54 -14.12 19.79 -1.35
CA GLU A 54 -15.55 19.84 -1.11
C GLU A 54 -16.38 19.78 -2.41
N LYS A 55 -15.89 20.39 -3.49
CA LYS A 55 -16.55 20.29 -4.79
C LYS A 55 -16.49 18.88 -5.35
N VAL A 56 -15.33 18.20 -5.22
CA VAL A 56 -15.18 16.83 -5.68
C VAL A 56 -16.06 15.87 -4.86
N ARG A 57 -16.08 16.03 -3.52
CA ARG A 57 -16.94 15.25 -2.61
C ARG A 57 -18.44 15.42 -2.91
N ALA A 58 -18.86 16.63 -3.29
CA ALA A 58 -20.25 16.89 -3.67
C ALA A 58 -20.71 16.09 -4.90
N LEU A 59 -19.79 15.56 -5.71
CA LEU A 59 -20.10 14.63 -6.82
C LEU A 59 -20.36 13.19 -6.37
N GLY A 60 -20.24 12.89 -5.07
CA GLY A 60 -20.43 11.55 -4.53
C GLY A 60 -19.28 10.59 -4.85
N VAL A 61 -18.07 11.12 -4.99
CA VAL A 61 -16.83 10.36 -5.25
C VAL A 61 -15.77 10.67 -4.20
N ILE A 62 -14.76 9.80 -4.07
CA ILE A 62 -13.67 9.99 -3.12
C ILE A 62 -12.62 10.90 -3.77
N ASP A 63 -12.33 12.03 -3.15
CA ASP A 63 -11.34 12.99 -3.66
C ASP A 63 -9.92 12.42 -3.68
N LEU A 64 -9.10 12.88 -4.62
CA LEU A 64 -7.73 12.37 -4.82
C LEU A 64 -6.80 12.61 -3.62
N PRO A 65 -6.84 13.77 -2.92
CA PRO A 65 -6.09 13.98 -1.69
C PRO A 65 -6.43 12.96 -0.60
N THR A 66 -7.69 12.59 -0.42
CA THR A 66 -8.11 11.57 0.54
C THR A 66 -7.58 10.18 0.15
N ILE A 67 -7.57 9.85 -1.14
CA ILE A 67 -6.97 8.59 -1.62
C ILE A 67 -5.46 8.58 -1.30
N GLN A 68 -4.75 9.71 -1.51
CA GLN A 68 -3.34 9.85 -1.15
C GLN A 68 -3.10 9.63 0.34
N LYS A 69 -3.90 10.26 1.22
CA LYS A 69 -3.79 10.09 2.68
C LYS A 69 -4.04 8.64 3.11
N LYS A 70 -5.04 7.98 2.54
CA LYS A 70 -5.31 6.57 2.78
C LYS A 70 -4.16 5.68 2.34
N MET A 71 -3.59 5.95 1.18
CA MET A 71 -2.42 5.22 0.69
C MET A 71 -1.22 5.42 1.63
N ASN A 72 -0.95 6.64 2.08
CA ASN A 72 0.12 6.94 3.03
C ASN A 72 -0.02 6.09 4.30
N LEU A 73 -1.23 6.06 4.89
CA LEU A 73 -1.51 5.29 6.09
C LEU A 73 -1.31 3.80 5.87
N HIS A 74 -1.96 3.22 4.86
CA HIS A 74 -1.90 1.78 4.63
C HIS A 74 -0.50 1.31 4.26
N TYR A 75 0.24 2.09 3.48
CA TYR A 75 1.62 1.78 3.14
C TYR A 75 2.52 1.76 4.39
N SER A 76 2.45 2.79 5.25
CA SER A 76 3.27 2.82 6.48
C SER A 76 2.97 1.65 7.41
N LEU A 77 1.69 1.31 7.62
CA LEU A 77 1.29 0.13 8.40
C LEU A 77 1.79 -1.19 7.78
N SER A 78 1.79 -1.29 6.45
CA SER A 78 2.31 -2.47 5.75
C SER A 78 3.81 -2.63 5.93
N LEU A 79 4.58 -1.52 5.97
CA LEU A 79 6.01 -1.58 6.24
C LEU A 79 6.34 -2.14 7.61
N ASP A 80 5.48 -1.91 8.61
CA ASP A 80 5.67 -2.42 9.97
C ASP A 80 5.54 -3.94 10.07
N LEU A 81 4.86 -4.59 9.12
CA LEU A 81 4.78 -6.06 9.05
C LEU A 81 6.14 -6.73 8.81
N PHE A 82 7.12 -6.00 8.26
CA PHE A 82 8.47 -6.54 8.02
C PHE A 82 9.35 -6.53 9.28
N GLY A 83 8.93 -5.86 10.35
CA GLY A 83 9.70 -5.71 11.58
C GLY A 83 10.67 -4.53 11.54
N SER A 84 11.56 -4.48 12.54
CA SER A 84 12.58 -3.43 12.65
C SER A 84 13.64 -3.54 11.55
N GLU A 85 14.34 -2.44 11.29
CA GLU A 85 15.37 -2.31 10.25
C GLU A 85 16.51 -3.33 10.43
N VAL A 86 16.92 -3.56 11.66
CA VAL A 86 17.94 -4.52 12.04
C VAL A 86 17.37 -5.54 13.00
N SER A 87 17.57 -6.83 12.72
CA SER A 87 17.10 -7.92 13.56
C SER A 87 18.08 -9.09 13.52
N THR A 88 18.40 -9.62 14.70
CA THR A 88 19.22 -10.85 14.82
C THR A 88 18.40 -12.12 14.63
N ASN A 89 17.07 -12.05 14.55
CA ASN A 89 16.19 -13.22 14.46
C ASN A 89 16.49 -14.07 13.22
N ALA A 90 16.70 -13.42 12.05
CA ALA A 90 17.04 -14.14 10.82
C ALA A 90 18.34 -14.90 10.96
N ALA A 91 19.38 -14.28 11.55
CA ALA A 91 20.67 -14.92 11.81
C ALA A 91 20.54 -16.10 12.80
N ASN A 92 19.76 -15.93 13.88
CA ASN A 92 19.53 -16.96 14.87
C ASN A 92 18.78 -18.16 14.26
N PHE A 93 17.74 -17.94 13.47
CA PHE A 93 17.00 -19.01 12.80
C PHE A 93 17.83 -19.71 11.74
N TYR A 94 18.65 -18.96 10.99
CA TYR A 94 19.59 -19.53 10.04
C TYR A 94 20.61 -20.45 10.74
N ASN A 95 21.27 -19.97 11.79
CA ASN A 95 22.26 -20.73 12.54
C ASN A 95 21.66 -21.97 13.24
N ALA A 96 20.39 -21.89 13.64
CA ALA A 96 19.66 -23.01 14.23
C ALA A 96 19.11 -24.00 13.17
N GLY A 97 19.31 -23.77 11.88
CA GLY A 97 18.78 -24.61 10.80
C GLY A 97 17.26 -24.59 10.67
N LEU A 98 16.59 -23.60 11.27
CA LEU A 98 15.12 -23.47 11.30
C LEU A 98 14.56 -22.67 10.13
N LYS A 99 15.40 -22.05 9.31
CA LYS A 99 14.98 -21.30 8.13
C LYS A 99 14.79 -22.26 6.95
N GLY A 100 13.55 -22.43 6.52
CA GLY A 100 13.21 -23.14 5.29
C GLY A 100 13.42 -22.24 4.06
N ARG A 101 13.63 -22.85 2.90
CA ARG A 101 13.78 -22.15 1.61
C ARG A 101 12.54 -22.37 0.74
N PHE A 102 12.03 -21.26 0.19
CA PHE A 102 11.00 -21.29 -0.83
C PHE A 102 11.60 -20.91 -2.19
N GLN A 103 11.49 -21.80 -3.19
CA GLN A 103 12.05 -21.60 -4.53
C GLN A 103 13.57 -21.30 -4.52
N GLU A 104 14.37 -22.26 -4.12
CA GLU A 104 15.84 -22.16 -3.99
C GLU A 104 16.56 -21.55 -5.20
N THR A 105 15.98 -21.65 -6.40
CA THR A 105 16.56 -21.07 -7.62
C THR A 105 16.36 -19.57 -7.80
N LYS A 106 15.49 -18.95 -6.99
CA LYS A 106 15.12 -17.51 -7.12
C LYS A 106 15.51 -16.65 -5.94
N ILE A 107 15.92 -17.27 -4.84
CA ILE A 107 16.34 -16.55 -3.65
C ILE A 107 17.85 -16.47 -3.69
N ASP A 108 18.40 -15.27 -3.47
CA ASP A 108 19.81 -15.11 -3.17
C ASP A 108 20.15 -16.05 -2.01
N ASP A 109 21.14 -16.87 -2.23
CA ASP A 109 21.55 -17.87 -1.24
C ASP A 109 21.90 -17.14 0.06
N ASP A 110 21.27 -17.55 1.17
CA ASP A 110 21.57 -16.99 2.48
C ASP A 110 23.06 -17.08 2.82
N HIS A 111 23.79 -18.06 2.25
CA HIS A 111 25.24 -18.19 2.37
C HIS A 111 25.97 -17.00 1.75
N ARG A 112 25.44 -16.36 0.72
CA ARG A 112 25.99 -15.13 0.15
C ARG A 112 25.77 -13.93 1.08
N LEU A 113 24.70 -13.94 1.88
CA LEU A 113 24.39 -12.87 2.82
C LEU A 113 25.30 -12.85 4.05
N THR A 114 26.03 -13.95 4.33
CA THR A 114 26.82 -14.09 5.55
C THR A 114 27.96 -13.06 5.63
N ASN A 115 28.55 -12.68 4.48
CA ASN A 115 29.69 -11.78 4.40
C ASN A 115 29.36 -10.44 3.73
N ASP A 116 28.13 -10.25 3.27
CA ASP A 116 27.70 -9.04 2.59
C ASP A 116 27.16 -8.01 3.59
N VAL A 117 27.11 -6.76 3.13
CA VAL A 117 26.48 -5.65 3.86
C VAL A 117 25.30 -5.11 3.06
N TYR A 118 24.32 -4.55 3.77
CA TYR A 118 23.14 -3.94 3.18
C TYR A 118 22.94 -2.53 3.75
N PRO A 119 22.64 -1.52 2.91
CA PRO A 119 22.40 -0.17 3.38
C PRO A 119 21.05 -0.10 4.13
N VAL A 120 21.09 0.39 5.35
CA VAL A 120 19.92 0.56 6.23
C VAL A 120 19.79 2.02 6.61
N ALA A 121 18.59 2.57 6.46
CA ALA A 121 18.30 3.92 6.93
C ALA A 121 18.27 3.94 8.47
N LYS A 122 19.05 4.81 9.08
CA LYS A 122 19.11 5.04 10.53
C LYS A 122 19.04 6.52 10.87
N LEU A 123 18.65 6.80 12.10
CA LEU A 123 18.66 8.15 12.64
C LEU A 123 20.02 8.41 13.29
N VAL A 124 20.89 9.18 12.64
CA VAL A 124 22.21 9.57 13.14
C VAL A 124 22.24 11.08 13.31
N ASP A 125 22.50 11.56 14.51
CA ASP A 125 22.54 12.99 14.83
C ASP A 125 21.30 13.77 14.35
N GLY A 126 20.12 13.17 14.50
CA GLY A 126 18.85 13.78 14.09
C GLY A 126 18.62 13.82 12.57
N LYS A 127 19.38 13.05 11.79
CA LYS A 127 19.23 12.95 10.33
C LYS A 127 19.11 11.51 9.88
N ILE A 128 18.30 11.30 8.85
CA ILE A 128 18.20 10.00 8.20
C ILE A 128 19.47 9.77 7.38
N THR A 129 20.25 8.76 7.76
CA THR A 129 21.54 8.43 7.15
C THR A 129 21.56 6.95 6.79
N MET A 130 22.12 6.61 5.62
CA MET A 130 22.31 5.22 5.23
C MET A 130 23.57 4.66 5.88
N VAL A 131 23.41 3.58 6.66
CA VAL A 131 24.51 2.87 7.35
C VAL A 131 24.54 1.44 6.85
N ASN A 132 25.76 0.95 6.54
CA ASN A 132 25.91 -0.44 6.14
C ASN A 132 25.82 -1.38 7.34
N GLU A 133 24.88 -2.30 7.30
CA GLU A 133 24.68 -3.36 8.28
C GLU A 133 24.99 -4.73 7.68
N PRO A 134 25.35 -5.76 8.47
CA PRO A 134 25.46 -7.11 7.96
C PRO A 134 24.16 -7.54 7.27
N ALA A 135 24.25 -8.02 6.03
CA ALA A 135 23.07 -8.29 5.21
C ALA A 135 22.08 -9.29 5.86
N LEU A 136 22.61 -10.25 6.62
CA LEU A 136 21.78 -11.22 7.33
C LEU A 136 20.94 -10.58 8.46
N THR A 137 21.45 -9.55 9.14
CA THR A 137 20.71 -8.79 10.16
C THR A 137 19.78 -7.74 9.54
N ALA A 138 20.04 -7.33 8.32
CA ALA A 138 19.24 -6.38 7.54
C ALA A 138 18.23 -7.05 6.60
N LEU A 139 17.97 -8.35 6.75
CA LEU A 139 17.10 -9.10 5.84
C LEU A 139 15.67 -8.53 5.78
N ASN A 140 15.14 -8.04 6.90
CA ASN A 140 13.84 -7.38 6.92
C ASN A 140 13.81 -6.15 6.01
N MET A 141 14.88 -5.36 6.02
CA MET A 141 15.01 -4.18 5.16
C MET A 141 15.01 -4.57 3.70
N ARG A 142 15.78 -5.59 3.32
CA ARG A 142 15.82 -6.07 1.95
C ARG A 142 14.46 -6.52 1.44
N LEU A 143 13.74 -7.32 2.24
CA LEU A 143 12.38 -7.76 1.89
C LEU A 143 11.40 -6.57 1.79
N ARG A 144 11.54 -5.59 2.68
CA ARG A 144 10.74 -4.37 2.66
C ARG A 144 11.02 -3.51 1.41
N ASP A 145 12.29 -3.42 1.00
CA ASP A 145 12.67 -2.68 -0.21
C ASP A 145 12.11 -3.35 -1.47
N ASP A 146 12.14 -4.68 -1.57
CA ASP A 146 11.48 -5.41 -2.65
C ASP A 146 9.97 -5.12 -2.69
N TYR A 147 9.32 -5.15 -1.52
CA TYR A 147 7.90 -4.78 -1.40
C TYR A 147 7.64 -3.32 -1.81
N THR A 148 8.50 -2.39 -1.38
CA THR A 148 8.40 -0.97 -1.76
C THR A 148 8.48 -0.77 -3.26
N GLN A 149 9.36 -1.50 -3.94
CA GLN A 149 9.47 -1.47 -5.41
C GLN A 149 8.20 -2.01 -6.09
N ASP A 150 7.60 -3.06 -5.54
CA ASP A 150 6.33 -3.59 -6.03
C ASP A 150 5.20 -2.57 -5.86
N CYS A 151 5.11 -1.91 -4.70
CA CYS A 151 4.18 -0.82 -4.45
C CYS A 151 4.37 0.33 -5.43
N ALA A 152 5.62 0.74 -5.70
CA ALA A 152 5.93 1.81 -6.64
C ALA A 152 5.40 1.49 -8.04
N ARG A 153 5.58 0.25 -8.51
CA ARG A 153 5.01 -0.21 -9.80
C ARG A 153 3.48 -0.16 -9.82
N GLY A 154 2.83 -0.48 -8.69
CA GLY A 154 1.38 -0.36 -8.54
C GLY A 154 0.92 1.09 -8.65
N VAL A 155 1.56 1.99 -7.91
CA VAL A 155 1.27 3.43 -7.92
C VAL A 155 1.50 4.04 -9.30
N ASP A 156 2.54 3.62 -10.02
CA ASP A 156 2.76 4.07 -11.41
C ASP A 156 1.63 3.64 -12.35
N ARG A 157 1.06 2.46 -12.17
CA ARG A 157 -0.13 2.03 -12.94
C ARG A 157 -1.36 2.87 -12.60
N TRP A 158 -1.56 3.22 -11.34
CA TRP A 158 -2.62 4.14 -10.91
C TRP A 158 -2.43 5.56 -11.46
N ASN A 159 -1.22 6.08 -11.42
CA ASN A 159 -0.89 7.39 -11.98
C ASN A 159 -1.19 7.48 -13.48
N LYS A 160 -0.97 6.41 -14.26
CA LYS A 160 -1.36 6.35 -15.67
C LYS A 160 -2.87 6.50 -15.89
N ILE A 161 -3.70 6.09 -14.93
CA ILE A 161 -5.16 6.30 -15.00
C ILE A 161 -5.49 7.79 -14.85
N VAL A 162 -4.88 8.44 -13.87
CA VAL A 162 -5.07 9.89 -13.59
C VAL A 162 -4.55 10.74 -14.76
N GLU A 163 -3.34 10.44 -15.25
CA GLU A 163 -2.72 11.10 -16.39
C GLU A 163 -3.58 10.97 -17.67
N LYS A 164 -4.06 9.76 -17.96
CA LYS A 164 -4.94 9.50 -19.12
C LYS A 164 -6.27 10.25 -19.04
N ALA A 165 -6.76 10.53 -17.84
CA ALA A 165 -7.94 11.36 -17.62
C ALA A 165 -7.66 12.85 -17.80
N GLY A 166 -6.39 13.27 -17.85
CA GLY A 166 -5.97 14.66 -17.97
C GLY A 166 -6.07 15.46 -16.67
N VAL A 167 -6.12 14.79 -15.52
CA VAL A 167 -6.16 15.44 -14.20
C VAL A 167 -4.73 15.69 -13.73
N ASN A 168 -4.45 16.92 -13.30
CA ASN A 168 -3.13 17.30 -12.79
C ASN A 168 -2.95 16.87 -11.33
N PHE A 169 -2.79 15.56 -11.13
CA PHE A 169 -2.53 14.96 -9.82
C PHE A 169 -1.64 13.72 -9.98
N ARG A 170 -0.77 13.49 -8.99
CA ARG A 170 0.09 12.30 -8.96
C ARG A 170 0.12 11.73 -7.55
N LEU A 171 -0.18 10.44 -7.43
CA LEU A 171 0.04 9.68 -6.21
C LEU A 171 1.53 9.43 -6.00
N GLU A 172 1.99 9.55 -4.76
CA GLU A 172 3.38 9.30 -4.37
C GLU A 172 3.44 8.42 -3.13
N LEU A 173 4.27 7.39 -3.13
CA LEU A 173 4.56 6.63 -1.93
C LEU A 173 5.29 7.52 -0.92
N PRO A 174 4.92 7.47 0.37
CA PRO A 174 5.65 8.20 1.39
C PRO A 174 7.03 7.56 1.64
N HIS A 175 7.93 8.35 2.17
CA HIS A 175 9.23 7.89 2.64
C HIS A 175 9.08 6.76 3.68
N THR A 176 9.98 5.80 3.68
CA THR A 176 9.92 4.61 4.56
C THR A 176 10.04 4.93 6.06
N ALA A 177 10.44 6.14 6.43
CA ALA A 177 10.43 6.65 7.80
C ALA A 177 9.08 7.28 8.21
N PHE A 178 8.14 7.47 7.25
CA PHE A 178 6.88 8.13 7.53
C PHE A 178 5.96 7.24 8.38
N HIS A 179 5.46 7.78 9.50
CA HIS A 179 4.40 7.20 10.33
C HIS A 179 4.65 5.72 10.68
N ARG A 180 5.78 5.45 11.34
CA ARG A 180 6.19 4.10 11.74
C ARG A 180 5.87 3.85 13.21
N ASP A 181 5.31 2.67 13.51
CA ASP A 181 5.01 2.22 14.87
C ASP A 181 6.11 1.33 15.47
N ILE A 182 7.05 0.84 14.64
CA ILE A 182 8.16 -0.01 15.06
C ILE A 182 9.47 0.39 14.38
N GLY A 183 10.57 -0.11 14.92
CA GLY A 183 11.92 0.06 14.36
C GLY A 183 12.56 1.39 14.68
N GLU A 184 13.52 1.77 13.85
CA GLU A 184 14.38 2.95 14.01
C GLU A 184 13.59 4.27 13.99
N PHE A 185 12.49 4.32 13.24
CA PHE A 185 11.67 5.52 13.06
C PHE A 185 10.41 5.53 13.92
N LYS A 186 10.30 4.60 14.88
CA LYS A 186 9.24 4.64 15.88
C LYS A 186 9.32 5.95 16.66
N ASP A 187 8.16 6.53 16.92
CA ASP A 187 8.02 7.80 17.66
C ASP A 187 8.72 9.00 16.99
N ILE A 188 9.06 8.88 15.68
CA ILE A 188 9.64 9.94 14.89
C ILE A 188 8.60 10.54 13.94
N ASN A 189 8.42 11.86 14.03
CA ASN A 189 7.53 12.59 13.14
C ASN A 189 8.25 12.93 11.83
N ALA A 190 8.09 12.09 10.82
CA ALA A 190 8.60 12.34 9.48
C ALA A 190 7.46 12.69 8.51
N THR A 191 7.67 13.66 7.63
CA THR A 191 6.73 13.93 6.52
C THR A 191 6.79 12.81 5.47
N PRO A 192 5.83 12.73 4.53
CA PRO A 192 5.94 11.82 3.38
C PRO A 192 7.19 12.06 2.50
N LYS A 193 7.85 13.19 2.62
CA LYS A 193 9.13 13.49 1.94
C LYS A 193 10.36 13.15 2.81
N GLY A 194 10.18 12.57 4.00
CA GLY A 194 11.27 12.21 4.90
C GLY A 194 11.85 13.38 5.71
N VAL A 195 11.19 14.52 5.74
CA VAL A 195 11.60 15.66 6.58
C VAL A 195 11.15 15.40 8.03
N LEU A 196 12.08 15.51 8.97
CA LEU A 196 11.78 15.32 10.39
C LEU A 196 11.20 16.59 10.99
N LEU A 197 10.13 16.44 11.76
CA LEU A 197 9.40 17.54 12.40
C LEU A 197 9.37 17.35 13.93
N GLY A 198 9.29 18.47 14.65
CA GLY A 198 8.97 18.46 16.08
C GLY A 198 7.48 18.17 16.31
N ASP A 199 7.13 17.74 17.55
CA ASP A 199 5.75 17.35 17.89
C ASP A 199 4.72 18.46 17.62
N ALA A 200 5.06 19.71 17.96
CA ALA A 200 4.17 20.84 17.76
C ALA A 200 3.95 21.16 16.27
N GLU A 201 4.94 20.92 15.43
CA GLU A 201 4.84 21.10 13.98
C GLU A 201 4.05 19.95 13.36
N TRP A 202 4.36 18.72 13.76
CA TRP A 202 3.63 17.53 13.32
C TRP A 202 2.14 17.63 13.65
N ALA A 203 1.77 18.03 14.85
CA ALA A 203 0.37 18.19 15.25
C ALA A 203 -0.43 19.15 14.35
N ARG A 204 0.24 20.10 13.70
CA ARG A 204 -0.41 21.07 12.78
C ARG A 204 -0.60 20.53 11.37
N VAL A 205 0.30 19.65 10.90
CA VAL A 205 0.31 19.18 9.50
C VAL A 205 -0.08 17.71 9.34
N ARG A 206 -0.26 16.97 10.43
CA ARG A 206 -0.57 15.54 10.41
C ARG A 206 -1.77 15.21 9.51
N ASP A 207 -2.83 15.99 9.60
CA ASP A 207 -4.06 15.78 8.84
C ASP A 207 -3.93 16.16 7.35
N ASP A 208 -2.83 16.80 6.94
CA ASP A 208 -2.49 16.98 5.53
C ASP A 208 -1.94 15.67 4.92
N TYR A 209 -1.38 14.77 5.74
CA TYR A 209 -0.72 13.56 5.31
C TYR A 209 -1.44 12.26 5.65
N LEU A 210 -2.24 12.26 6.70
CA LEU A 210 -3.00 11.11 7.19
C LEU A 210 -4.50 11.36 7.14
N PRO A 211 -5.33 10.32 6.97
CA PRO A 211 -6.78 10.49 6.99
C PRO A 211 -7.26 11.06 8.32
N SER A 212 -8.05 12.10 8.27
CA SER A 212 -8.75 12.65 9.42
C SER A 212 -10.05 11.86 9.71
N LYS A 213 -10.65 12.13 10.87
CA LYS A 213 -11.98 11.60 11.17
C LYS A 213 -13.02 12.04 10.12
N ALA A 214 -12.95 13.30 9.67
CA ALA A 214 -13.87 13.82 8.66
C ALA A 214 -13.74 13.09 7.32
N ASP A 215 -12.50 12.71 6.90
CA ASP A 215 -12.28 11.90 5.71
C ASP A 215 -12.93 10.49 5.87
N GLY A 216 -12.83 9.91 7.07
CA GLY A 216 -13.47 8.63 7.40
C GLY A 216 -14.99 8.73 7.34
N ASP A 217 -15.59 9.69 8.03
CA ASP A 217 -17.03 9.92 8.09
C ASP A 217 -17.60 10.17 6.67
N PHE A 218 -16.88 10.92 5.84
CA PHE A 218 -17.27 11.13 4.44
C PHE A 218 -17.28 9.81 3.65
N ILE A 219 -16.21 9.03 3.70
CA ILE A 219 -16.15 7.74 2.99
C ILE A 219 -17.28 6.82 3.45
N GLU A 220 -17.52 6.73 4.77
CA GLU A 220 -18.61 5.92 5.33
C GLU A 220 -19.97 6.36 4.78
N SER A 221 -20.20 7.65 4.60
CA SER A 221 -21.44 8.18 4.03
C SER A 221 -21.72 7.70 2.60
N LEU A 222 -20.67 7.32 1.84
CA LEU A 222 -20.77 6.77 0.49
C LEU A 222 -21.08 5.26 0.47
N MET A 223 -20.84 4.55 1.59
CA MET A 223 -20.97 3.09 1.69
C MET A 223 -22.45 2.67 1.87
N LYS A 224 -23.24 2.95 0.85
CA LYS A 224 -24.67 2.55 0.81
C LYS A 224 -24.79 1.18 0.16
N PRO A 225 -25.68 0.30 0.68
CA PRO A 225 -25.98 -0.96 0.02
C PRO A 225 -26.45 -0.75 -1.42
N VAL A 226 -25.91 -1.55 -2.34
CA VAL A 226 -26.36 -1.62 -3.73
C VAL A 226 -27.11 -2.94 -3.89
N SER A 227 -28.43 -2.89 -3.98
CA SER A 227 -29.31 -4.06 -3.99
C SER A 227 -29.99 -4.31 -5.34
N GLU A 228 -29.94 -3.32 -6.23
CA GLU A 228 -30.62 -3.45 -7.53
C GLU A 228 -29.69 -4.14 -8.56
N PRO A 229 -30.22 -5.14 -9.29
CA PRO A 229 -29.45 -5.82 -10.33
C PRO A 229 -28.91 -4.86 -11.39
N GLY A 230 -27.65 -5.03 -11.78
CA GLY A 230 -26.99 -4.19 -12.80
C GLY A 230 -26.50 -2.83 -12.31
N GLN A 231 -26.76 -2.48 -11.05
CA GLN A 231 -26.20 -1.25 -10.45
C GLN A 231 -24.82 -1.48 -9.83
N PHE A 232 -24.06 -0.40 -9.73
CA PHE A 232 -22.77 -0.33 -9.07
C PHE A 232 -22.73 0.86 -8.12
N ALA A 233 -21.89 0.79 -7.08
CA ALA A 233 -21.74 1.91 -6.18
C ALA A 233 -21.23 3.15 -6.94
N GLY A 234 -21.83 4.31 -6.68
CA GLY A 234 -21.58 5.55 -7.46
C GLY A 234 -20.14 6.11 -7.35
N TRP A 235 -19.43 5.72 -6.30
CA TRP A 235 -18.06 6.18 -5.99
C TRP A 235 -16.94 5.34 -6.62
N ILE A 236 -17.27 4.27 -7.35
CA ILE A 236 -16.30 3.42 -8.05
C ILE A 236 -16.77 3.17 -9.49
N ALA A 237 -15.84 3.18 -10.44
CA ALA A 237 -16.17 2.85 -11.82
C ALA A 237 -16.55 1.35 -11.95
N ALA A 238 -17.59 1.06 -12.68
CA ALA A 238 -17.97 -0.32 -13.00
C ALA A 238 -16.82 -1.04 -13.75
N PRO A 239 -16.63 -2.35 -13.57
CA PRO A 239 -15.71 -3.10 -14.39
C PRO A 239 -16.16 -3.08 -15.84
N LYS A 240 -15.22 -3.16 -16.78
CA LYS A 240 -15.54 -3.16 -18.22
C LYS A 240 -16.29 -4.41 -18.66
N VAL A 241 -16.03 -5.51 -17.98
CA VAL A 241 -16.65 -6.81 -18.20
C VAL A 241 -16.99 -7.46 -16.89
N GLY A 242 -18.06 -8.23 -16.84
CA GLY A 242 -18.42 -9.08 -15.72
C GLY A 242 -17.65 -10.41 -15.72
N ILE A 243 -18.02 -11.32 -14.83
CA ILE A 243 -17.36 -12.64 -14.67
C ILE A 243 -17.41 -13.45 -15.98
N ASP A 244 -18.51 -13.34 -16.73
CA ASP A 244 -18.68 -14.01 -18.03
C ASP A 244 -17.95 -13.32 -19.18
N ASN A 245 -17.08 -12.34 -18.93
CA ASN A 245 -16.42 -11.49 -19.92
C ASN A 245 -17.40 -10.71 -20.82
N LYS A 246 -18.65 -10.55 -20.42
CA LYS A 246 -19.65 -9.76 -21.15
C LYS A 246 -19.70 -8.33 -20.60
N PRO A 247 -19.78 -7.32 -21.46
CA PRO A 247 -19.95 -5.94 -21.01
C PRO A 247 -21.25 -5.77 -20.21
N GLY A 248 -21.16 -5.12 -19.04
CA GLY A 248 -22.31 -4.84 -18.20
C GLY A 248 -22.97 -6.05 -17.53
N ASP A 249 -22.38 -7.23 -17.67
CA ASP A 249 -22.85 -8.44 -16.97
C ASP A 249 -22.22 -8.51 -15.59
N PHE A 250 -22.88 -7.87 -14.63
CA PHE A 250 -22.53 -7.95 -13.23
C PHE A 250 -23.28 -9.10 -12.61
N GLU A 251 -22.59 -10.00 -11.94
CA GLU A 251 -23.25 -11.13 -11.29
C GLU A 251 -24.16 -10.68 -10.16
N TYR A 252 -25.42 -10.81 -10.41
CA TYR A 252 -26.40 -11.00 -9.37
C TYR A 252 -26.92 -12.42 -9.45
N VAL A 253 -26.83 -13.15 -8.35
CA VAL A 253 -27.53 -14.43 -8.24
C VAL A 253 -29.00 -14.13 -8.43
N LYS A 254 -29.55 -14.48 -9.59
CA LYS A 254 -30.98 -14.49 -9.80
C LYS A 254 -31.53 -15.64 -8.98
N ILE A 255 -32.03 -15.35 -7.80
CA ILE A 255 -32.86 -16.29 -7.07
C ILE A 255 -34.13 -16.41 -7.92
N ALA A 256 -34.28 -17.54 -8.61
CA ALA A 256 -35.50 -17.83 -9.32
C ALA A 256 -36.64 -17.77 -8.30
N ALA A 257 -37.63 -16.91 -8.55
CA ALA A 257 -38.85 -16.84 -7.77
C ALA A 257 -39.66 -18.10 -7.98
#